data_a347b523b143c61732f7b2014fa73a19
#
_entry.id   a347b523b143c61732f7b2014fa73a19
#
_cell.length_a   1.000
_cell.length_b   1.000
_cell.length_c   1.000
_cell.angle_alpha   90.00
_cell.angle_beta   90.00
_cell.angle_gamma   90.00
#
_symmetry.space_group_name_H-M   'P 1'
#
loop_
_entity.id
_entity.type
_entity.pdbx_description
1 polymer ?
#
loop_
_entity_poly.entity_id
_entity_poly.type
_entity_poly.pdbx_seq_one_letter_code
_entity_poly.pdbx_strand_id
1 'polypeptide(L)'
;AFTKLVIMRVFENLLSVKPLEKITVKDITDQCGISRNTFYYHYQDIYQVFKAYIDYSLEEIFKFLQQENEKDQDHICEKAVEFLENHRTIFENILRSAKSEEVHKILDDGSSRFFRYVIDRVGEGIDSEPEDREMICAMCQHAVGEIMHEWLSRENADKKSLSDILMRANYLFGG
;
A
#
# COMPACT_ATOMS: atom_id res chain seq x y z
N ALA A 1 -2.61 20.19 -11.48
CA ALA A 1 -3.01 19.47 -10.24
C ALA A 1 -4.29 18.65 -10.42
N PHE A 2 -5.40 19.25 -10.88
CA PHE A 2 -6.72 18.61 -11.00
C PHE A 2 -6.71 17.37 -11.91
N THR A 3 -6.17 17.46 -13.11
CA THR A 3 -6.13 16.35 -14.09
C THR A 3 -5.36 15.13 -13.56
N LYS A 4 -4.24 15.32 -12.86
CA LYS A 4 -3.51 14.24 -12.24
C LYS A 4 -4.35 13.48 -11.20
N LEU A 5 -5.10 14.21 -10.40
CA LEU A 5 -5.98 13.61 -9.39
C LEU A 5 -7.13 12.81 -10.04
N VAL A 6 -7.72 13.34 -11.11
CA VAL A 6 -8.78 12.61 -11.86
C VAL A 6 -8.21 11.32 -12.47
N ILE A 7 -7.03 11.37 -13.10
CA ILE A 7 -6.36 10.19 -13.65
C ILE A 7 -6.11 9.16 -12.56
N MET A 8 -5.61 9.56 -11.40
CA MET A 8 -5.36 8.66 -10.26
C MET A 8 -6.64 8.00 -9.74
N ARG A 9 -7.74 8.75 -9.59
CA ARG A 9 -9.02 8.18 -9.15
C ARG A 9 -9.60 7.19 -10.15
N VAL A 10 -9.51 7.49 -11.45
CA VAL A 10 -9.92 6.55 -12.50
C VAL A 10 -9.03 5.30 -12.47
N PHE A 11 -7.75 5.46 -12.27
CA PHE A 11 -6.81 4.34 -12.12
C PHE A 11 -7.15 3.45 -10.91
N GLU A 12 -7.45 4.01 -9.76
CA GLU A 12 -7.90 3.30 -8.56
C GLU A 12 -9.19 2.50 -8.83
N ASN A 13 -10.19 3.12 -9.49
CA ASN A 13 -11.41 2.43 -9.89
C ASN A 13 -11.12 1.26 -10.84
N LEU A 14 -10.20 1.41 -11.78
CA LEU A 14 -9.77 0.32 -12.66
C LEU A 14 -9.08 -0.80 -11.90
N LEU A 15 -8.22 -0.47 -10.92
CA LEU A 15 -7.58 -1.46 -10.04
C LEU A 15 -8.58 -2.23 -9.18
N SER A 16 -9.73 -1.64 -8.85
CA SER A 16 -10.79 -2.36 -8.11
C SER A 16 -11.50 -3.43 -8.92
N VAL A 17 -11.33 -3.44 -10.27
CA VAL A 17 -12.08 -4.35 -11.17
C VAL A 17 -11.17 -5.25 -12.02
N LYS A 18 -9.89 -4.91 -12.22
CA LYS A 18 -8.97 -5.71 -13.03
C LYS A 18 -7.51 -5.57 -12.60
N PRO A 19 -6.68 -6.60 -12.86
CA PRO A 19 -5.24 -6.54 -12.56
C PRO A 19 -4.55 -5.36 -13.24
N LEU A 20 -3.53 -4.80 -12.57
CA LEU A 20 -2.73 -3.68 -13.07
C LEU A 20 -2.20 -3.91 -14.50
N GLU A 21 -1.71 -5.11 -14.79
CA GLU A 21 -1.19 -5.50 -16.13
C GLU A 21 -2.24 -5.42 -17.25
N LYS A 22 -3.53 -5.39 -16.91
CA LYS A 22 -4.65 -5.27 -17.85
C LYS A 22 -5.16 -3.82 -18.01
N ILE A 23 -4.63 -2.89 -17.22
CA ILE A 23 -4.98 -1.46 -17.31
C ILE A 23 -4.16 -0.83 -18.43
N THR A 24 -4.84 -0.14 -19.34
CA THR A 24 -4.21 0.55 -20.47
C THR A 24 -4.41 2.06 -20.39
N VAL A 25 -3.56 2.81 -21.09
CA VAL A 25 -3.74 4.27 -21.24
C VAL A 25 -5.10 4.58 -21.86
N LYS A 26 -5.58 3.73 -22.77
CA LYS A 26 -6.91 3.88 -23.38
C LYS A 26 -8.03 3.79 -22.35
N ASP A 27 -7.97 2.82 -21.45
CA ASP A 27 -8.98 2.68 -20.37
C ASP A 27 -9.07 3.95 -19.53
N ILE A 28 -7.92 4.51 -19.16
CA ILE A 28 -7.85 5.74 -18.36
C ILE A 28 -8.38 6.94 -19.15
N THR A 29 -7.91 7.13 -20.39
CA THR A 29 -8.31 8.29 -21.20
C THR A 29 -9.79 8.28 -21.54
N ASP A 30 -10.35 7.12 -21.86
CA ASP A 30 -11.77 6.95 -22.14
C ASP A 30 -12.65 7.30 -20.92
N GLN A 31 -12.26 6.82 -19.73
CA GLN A 31 -13.01 7.10 -18.49
C GLN A 31 -12.81 8.54 -17.98
N CYS A 32 -11.62 9.12 -18.18
CA CYS A 32 -11.36 10.53 -17.81
C CYS A 32 -11.97 11.53 -18.80
N GLY A 33 -12.34 11.12 -20.01
CA GLY A 33 -12.76 12.01 -21.09
C GLY A 33 -11.63 12.90 -21.60
N ILE A 34 -10.38 12.44 -21.58
CA ILE A 34 -9.20 13.19 -22.01
C ILE A 34 -8.53 12.56 -23.23
N SER A 35 -7.74 13.35 -23.96
CA SER A 35 -6.93 12.83 -25.06
C SER A 35 -5.71 12.06 -24.54
N ARG A 36 -5.15 11.16 -25.38
CA ARG A 36 -3.86 10.51 -25.10
C ARG A 36 -2.73 11.54 -24.92
N ASN A 37 -2.73 12.63 -25.69
CA ASN A 37 -1.75 13.70 -25.54
C ASN A 37 -1.84 14.34 -24.15
N THR A 38 -3.06 14.56 -23.64
CA THR A 38 -3.27 15.06 -22.29
C THR A 38 -2.76 14.09 -21.24
N PHE A 39 -2.97 12.78 -21.43
CA PHE A 39 -2.39 11.75 -20.54
C PHE A 39 -0.86 11.84 -20.55
N TYR A 40 -0.23 11.78 -21.73
CA TYR A 40 1.24 11.79 -21.86
C TYR A 40 1.90 13.12 -21.43
N TYR A 41 1.14 14.19 -21.37
CA TYR A 41 1.61 15.43 -20.74
C TYR A 41 1.82 15.29 -19.23
N HIS A 42 1.06 14.40 -18.56
CA HIS A 42 1.10 14.21 -17.11
C HIS A 42 1.89 12.99 -16.66
N TYR A 43 1.83 11.90 -17.42
CA TYR A 43 2.45 10.61 -17.11
C TYR A 43 3.01 9.97 -18.37
N GLN A 44 4.20 9.36 -18.30
CA GLN A 44 4.82 8.70 -19.45
C GLN A 44 4.14 7.35 -19.75
N ASP A 45 3.69 6.65 -18.73
CA ASP A 45 3.09 5.32 -18.80
C ASP A 45 2.19 5.01 -17.59
N ILE A 46 1.65 3.80 -17.57
CA ILE A 46 0.79 3.30 -16.48
C ILE A 46 1.58 3.12 -15.16
N TYR A 47 2.85 2.77 -15.22
CA TYR A 47 3.66 2.57 -14.01
C TYR A 47 3.92 3.89 -13.28
N GLN A 48 4.06 5.00 -14.01
CA GLN A 48 4.11 6.32 -13.39
C GLN A 48 2.79 6.73 -12.71
N VAL A 49 1.64 6.34 -13.28
CA VAL A 49 0.34 6.52 -12.61
C VAL A 49 0.28 5.65 -11.36
N PHE A 50 0.71 4.39 -11.45
CA PHE A 50 0.76 3.48 -10.32
C PHE A 50 1.67 4.00 -9.19
N LYS A 51 2.87 4.48 -9.54
CA LYS A 51 3.76 5.11 -8.57
C LYS A 51 3.11 6.30 -7.88
N ALA A 52 2.47 7.19 -8.64
CA ALA A 52 1.76 8.35 -8.09
C ALA A 52 0.60 7.94 -7.18
N TYR A 53 -0.10 6.84 -7.50
CA TYR A 53 -1.15 6.27 -6.66
C TYR A 53 -0.59 5.75 -5.33
N ILE A 54 0.52 5.01 -5.35
CA ILE A 54 1.21 4.53 -4.13
C ILE A 54 1.69 5.73 -3.29
N ASP A 55 2.32 6.72 -3.90
CA ASP A 55 2.79 7.92 -3.22
C ASP A 55 1.63 8.67 -2.53
N TYR A 56 0.52 8.85 -3.23
CA TYR A 56 -0.68 9.50 -2.68
C TYR A 56 -1.30 8.69 -1.53
N SER A 57 -1.41 7.37 -1.69
CA SER A 57 -1.94 6.48 -0.65
C SER A 57 -1.11 6.53 0.62
N LEU A 58 0.23 6.54 0.50
CA LEU A 58 1.13 6.69 1.63
C LEU A 58 0.99 8.04 2.34
N GLU A 59 0.86 9.14 1.57
CA GLU A 59 0.63 10.46 2.16
C GLU A 59 -0.67 10.51 2.98
N GLU A 60 -1.75 9.89 2.50
CA GLU A 60 -3.01 9.82 3.23
C GLU A 60 -2.88 8.96 4.51
N ILE A 61 -2.19 7.82 4.44
CA ILE A 61 -1.89 6.99 5.59
C ILE A 61 -1.05 7.76 6.62
N PHE A 62 0.00 8.46 6.18
CA PHE A 62 0.84 9.25 7.09
C PHE A 62 0.08 10.39 7.77
N LYS A 63 -0.78 11.09 7.03
CA LYS A 63 -1.68 12.11 7.61
C LYS A 63 -2.60 11.51 8.66
N PHE A 64 -3.21 10.36 8.36
CA PHE A 64 -4.05 9.65 9.32
C PHE A 64 -3.27 9.30 10.59
N LEU A 65 -2.10 8.66 10.45
CA LEU A 65 -1.25 8.29 11.58
C LEU A 65 -0.77 9.50 12.40
N GLN A 66 -0.57 10.67 11.79
CA GLN A 66 -0.20 11.89 12.49
C GLN A 66 -1.35 12.50 13.30
N GLN A 67 -2.60 12.26 12.91
CA GLN A 67 -3.79 12.79 13.60
C GLN A 67 -4.22 11.93 14.79
N GLU A 68 -3.88 10.63 14.76
CA GLU A 68 -4.20 9.72 15.86
C GLU A 68 -3.24 9.93 17.03
N ASN A 69 -3.83 10.00 18.24
CA ASN A 69 -3.06 10.09 19.48
C ASN A 69 -2.30 8.77 19.70
N GLU A 70 -0.99 8.86 19.93
CA GLU A 70 -0.03 7.75 20.06
C GLU A 70 -0.36 6.68 21.10
N LYS A 71 -1.39 6.88 21.91
CA LYS A 71 -1.67 6.05 23.09
C LYS A 71 -2.55 4.83 22.82
N ASP A 72 -3.12 4.71 21.61
CA ASP A 72 -4.03 3.63 21.28
C ASP A 72 -3.51 2.84 20.07
N GLN A 73 -2.46 2.04 20.30
CA GLN A 73 -1.89 1.16 19.27
C GLN A 73 -2.90 0.15 18.73
N ASP A 74 -3.82 -0.32 19.57
CA ASP A 74 -4.87 -1.27 19.18
C ASP A 74 -5.81 -0.62 18.17
N HIS A 75 -6.21 0.62 18.39
CA HIS A 75 -7.06 1.38 17.47
C HIS A 75 -6.38 1.62 16.11
N ILE A 76 -5.08 1.94 16.10
CA ILE A 76 -4.30 2.10 14.86
C ILE A 76 -4.25 0.78 14.09
N CYS A 77 -4.02 -0.34 14.77
CA CYS A 77 -4.01 -1.68 14.16
C CYS A 77 -5.39 -2.03 13.59
N GLU A 78 -6.47 -1.79 14.32
CA GLU A 78 -7.84 -2.03 13.84
C GLU A 78 -8.14 -1.23 12.58
N LYS A 79 -7.78 0.05 12.53
CA LYS A 79 -7.98 0.91 11.36
C LYS A 79 -7.13 0.48 10.17
N ALA A 80 -5.90 0.04 10.39
CA ALA A 80 -5.06 -0.49 9.33
C ALA A 80 -5.66 -1.77 8.73
N VAL A 81 -6.18 -2.67 9.56
CA VAL A 81 -6.86 -3.90 9.12
C VAL A 81 -8.13 -3.55 8.34
N GLU A 82 -8.98 -2.66 8.86
CA GLU A 82 -10.19 -2.20 8.18
C GLU A 82 -9.87 -1.62 6.79
N PHE A 83 -8.83 -0.80 6.70
CA PHE A 83 -8.36 -0.26 5.42
C PHE A 83 -7.94 -1.37 4.45
N LEU A 84 -7.14 -2.33 4.89
CA LEU A 84 -6.66 -3.44 4.05
C LEU A 84 -7.83 -4.33 3.60
N GLU A 85 -8.78 -4.63 4.47
CA GLU A 85 -9.96 -5.44 4.14
C GLU A 85 -10.86 -4.73 3.13
N ASN A 86 -11.10 -3.43 3.30
CA ASN A 86 -11.90 -2.61 2.39
C ASN A 86 -11.27 -2.46 1.00
N HIS A 87 -9.94 -2.51 0.91
CA HIS A 87 -9.19 -2.38 -0.36
C HIS A 87 -8.63 -3.72 -0.86
N ARG A 88 -9.10 -4.84 -0.31
CA ARG A 88 -8.60 -6.19 -0.62
C ARG A 88 -8.48 -6.47 -2.11
N THR A 89 -9.52 -6.19 -2.90
CA THR A 89 -9.54 -6.45 -4.34
C THR A 89 -8.45 -5.65 -5.08
N ILE A 90 -8.18 -4.42 -4.64
CA ILE A 90 -7.10 -3.59 -5.19
C ILE A 90 -5.75 -4.27 -4.92
N PHE A 91 -5.50 -4.70 -3.68
CA PHE A 91 -4.26 -5.40 -3.32
C PHE A 91 -4.10 -6.71 -4.08
N GLU A 92 -5.16 -7.51 -4.23
CA GLU A 92 -5.13 -8.73 -5.04
C GLU A 92 -4.75 -8.44 -6.50
N ASN A 93 -5.32 -7.40 -7.10
CA ASN A 93 -5.05 -7.01 -8.48
C ASN A 93 -3.64 -6.44 -8.67
N ILE A 94 -3.10 -5.77 -7.68
CA ILE A 94 -1.69 -5.32 -7.67
C ILE A 94 -0.76 -6.52 -7.56
N LEU A 95 -0.99 -7.43 -6.62
CA LEU A 95 -0.12 -8.59 -6.41
C LEU A 95 -0.10 -9.55 -7.58
N ARG A 96 -1.20 -9.70 -8.33
CA ARG A 96 -1.21 -10.48 -9.58
C ARG A 96 -0.20 -9.95 -10.61
N SER A 97 0.12 -8.67 -10.55
CA SER A 97 1.08 -7.98 -11.43
C SER A 97 2.48 -7.85 -10.82
N ALA A 98 2.71 -8.31 -9.59
CA ALA A 98 3.97 -8.14 -8.85
C ALA A 98 5.17 -8.91 -9.46
N LYS A 99 4.93 -9.75 -10.46
CA LYS A 99 6.01 -10.39 -11.26
C LYS A 99 6.71 -9.42 -12.21
N SER A 100 6.10 -8.27 -12.51
CA SER A 100 6.75 -7.18 -13.25
C SER A 100 7.81 -6.52 -12.37
N GLU A 101 9.02 -6.36 -12.91
CA GLU A 101 10.14 -5.72 -12.20
C GLU A 101 9.78 -4.28 -11.76
N GLU A 102 9.11 -3.52 -12.64
CA GLU A 102 8.66 -2.17 -12.33
C GLU A 102 7.66 -2.13 -11.17
N VAL A 103 6.67 -3.02 -11.19
CA VAL A 103 5.66 -3.11 -10.11
C VAL A 103 6.33 -3.50 -8.81
N HIS A 104 7.20 -4.51 -8.84
CA HIS A 104 7.94 -4.95 -7.65
C HIS A 104 8.76 -3.80 -7.04
N LYS A 105 9.50 -3.07 -7.86
CA LYS A 105 10.31 -1.93 -7.42
C LYS A 105 9.48 -0.81 -6.79
N ILE A 106 8.32 -0.48 -7.38
CA ILE A 106 7.42 0.54 -6.84
C ILE A 106 6.86 0.11 -5.48
N LEU A 107 6.46 -1.17 -5.36
CA LEU A 107 5.94 -1.71 -4.10
C LEU A 107 7.03 -1.79 -3.01
N ASP A 108 8.23 -2.19 -3.38
CA ASP A 108 9.38 -2.28 -2.48
C ASP A 108 9.76 -0.89 -1.93
N ASP A 109 9.86 0.12 -2.79
CA ASP A 109 10.10 1.51 -2.39
C ASP A 109 8.97 2.04 -1.48
N GLY A 110 7.72 1.79 -1.85
CA GLY A 110 6.56 2.23 -1.06
C GLY A 110 6.51 1.59 0.32
N SER A 111 6.69 0.27 0.42
CA SER A 111 6.71 -0.46 1.68
C SER A 111 7.90 -0.05 2.56
N SER A 112 9.07 0.14 1.98
CA SER A 112 10.26 0.62 2.70
C SER A 112 10.01 2.00 3.34
N ARG A 113 9.41 2.94 2.61
CA ARG A 113 9.05 4.27 3.14
C ARG A 113 8.01 4.19 4.26
N PHE A 114 7.02 3.30 4.11
CA PHE A 114 6.01 3.07 5.14
C PHE A 114 6.64 2.55 6.43
N PHE A 115 7.43 1.47 6.36
CA PHE A 115 8.04 0.88 7.55
C PHE A 115 9.06 1.80 8.20
N ARG A 116 9.83 2.55 7.42
CA ARG A 116 10.75 3.56 7.97
C ARG A 116 9.99 4.61 8.77
N TYR A 117 8.90 5.14 8.22
CA TYR A 117 8.05 6.10 8.94
C TYR A 117 7.51 5.52 10.26
N VAL A 118 6.99 4.29 10.24
CA VAL A 118 6.44 3.64 11.45
C VAL A 118 7.54 3.40 12.49
N ILE A 119 8.70 2.87 12.07
CA ILE A 119 9.81 2.56 12.97
C ILE A 119 10.42 3.83 13.58
N ASP A 120 10.58 4.89 12.80
CA ASP A 120 11.05 6.17 13.31
C ASP A 120 10.10 6.74 14.36
N ARG A 121 8.80 6.63 14.12
CA ARG A 121 7.77 7.08 15.05
C ARG A 121 7.72 6.25 16.34
N VAL A 122 7.72 4.93 16.24
CA VAL A 122 7.72 4.01 17.40
C VAL A 122 9.05 4.09 18.16
N GLY A 123 10.14 4.30 17.46
CA GLY A 123 11.48 4.45 18.02
C GLY A 123 11.81 5.85 18.51
N GLU A 124 10.88 6.79 18.53
CA GLU A 124 11.10 8.14 19.04
C GLU A 124 11.48 8.08 20.53
N GLY A 125 12.66 8.62 20.86
CA GLY A 125 13.25 8.56 22.21
C GLY A 125 14.02 7.28 22.53
N ILE A 126 14.11 6.31 21.63
CA ILE A 126 14.98 5.14 21.76
C ILE A 126 16.34 5.45 21.12
N ASP A 127 17.39 5.36 21.92
CA ASP A 127 18.76 5.47 21.41
C ASP A 127 19.12 4.17 20.66
N SER A 128 19.21 4.28 19.33
CA SER A 128 19.51 3.15 18.44
C SER A 128 20.33 3.62 17.24
N GLU A 129 21.27 2.79 16.81
CA GLU A 129 22.06 3.07 15.63
C GLU A 129 21.21 3.08 14.36
N PRO A 130 21.53 3.92 13.36
CA PRO A 130 20.80 3.95 12.08
C PRO A 130 20.73 2.59 11.39
N GLU A 131 21.80 1.79 11.50
CA GLU A 131 21.91 0.44 10.91
C GLU A 131 20.91 -0.54 11.52
N ASP A 132 20.68 -0.47 12.85
CA ASP A 132 19.69 -1.29 13.54
C ASP A 132 18.27 -0.95 13.07
N ARG A 133 17.96 0.32 12.87
CA ARG A 133 16.66 0.76 12.35
C ARG A 133 16.41 0.28 10.93
N GLU A 134 17.42 0.33 10.07
CA GLU A 134 17.34 -0.18 8.70
C GLU A 134 17.11 -1.69 8.68
N MET A 135 17.82 -2.44 9.55
CA MET A 135 17.63 -3.88 9.68
C MET A 135 16.21 -4.23 10.14
N ILE A 136 15.69 -3.56 11.18
CA ILE A 136 14.32 -3.75 11.67
C ILE A 136 13.30 -3.42 10.57
N CYS A 137 13.52 -2.34 9.82
CA CYS A 137 12.68 -1.96 8.69
C CYS A 137 12.60 -3.08 7.65
N ALA A 138 13.74 -3.63 7.24
CA ALA A 138 13.79 -4.74 6.28
C ALA A 138 13.11 -6.01 6.82
N MET A 139 13.31 -6.34 8.08
CA MET A 139 12.63 -7.48 8.73
C MET A 139 11.11 -7.31 8.73
N CYS A 140 10.60 -6.14 9.12
CA CYS A 140 9.17 -5.84 9.12
C CYS A 140 8.60 -5.88 7.70
N GLN A 141 9.29 -5.30 6.72
CA GLN A 141 8.89 -5.31 5.32
C GLN A 141 8.71 -6.72 4.77
N HIS A 142 9.67 -7.60 5.01
CA HIS A 142 9.60 -8.98 4.55
C HIS A 142 8.53 -9.78 5.30
N ALA A 143 8.45 -9.67 6.62
CA ALA A 143 7.46 -10.39 7.42
C ALA A 143 6.02 -10.00 7.05
N VAL A 144 5.74 -8.71 6.92
CA VAL A 144 4.41 -8.22 6.54
C VAL A 144 4.12 -8.56 5.07
N GLY A 145 5.11 -8.49 4.19
CA GLY A 145 4.97 -8.91 2.79
C GLY A 145 4.50 -10.36 2.66
N GLU A 146 5.09 -11.29 3.40
CA GLU A 146 4.67 -12.69 3.44
C GLU A 146 3.26 -12.88 4.03
N ILE A 147 2.95 -12.19 5.12
CA ILE A 147 1.61 -12.22 5.74
C ILE A 147 0.55 -11.71 4.75
N MET A 148 0.83 -10.61 4.05
CA MET A 148 -0.07 -10.06 3.03
C MET A 148 -0.25 -11.02 1.85
N HIS A 149 0.83 -11.62 1.38
CA HIS A 149 0.78 -12.60 0.30
C HIS A 149 -0.05 -13.83 0.71
N GLU A 150 0.16 -14.36 1.89
CA GLU A 150 -0.62 -15.50 2.41
C GLU A 150 -2.10 -15.13 2.57
N TRP A 151 -2.39 -13.96 3.17
CA TRP A 151 -3.76 -13.49 3.37
C TRP A 151 -4.52 -13.31 2.05
N LEU A 152 -3.88 -12.72 1.03
CA LEU A 152 -4.48 -12.48 -0.27
C LEU A 152 -4.60 -13.75 -1.14
N SER A 153 -3.75 -14.75 -0.88
CA SER A 153 -3.77 -16.03 -1.61
C SER A 153 -4.85 -17.00 -1.13
N ARG A 154 -5.44 -16.78 0.04
CA ARG A 154 -6.46 -17.67 0.61
C ARG A 154 -7.83 -17.44 -0.04
N GLU A 155 -8.48 -18.52 -0.51
CA GLU A 155 -9.86 -18.48 -1.01
C GLU A 155 -10.91 -18.25 0.10
N ASN A 156 -12.07 -17.71 -0.26
CA ASN A 156 -13.06 -17.07 0.62
C ASN A 156 -13.67 -17.92 1.75
N ALA A 157 -13.52 -19.25 1.77
CA ALA A 157 -14.23 -20.11 2.70
C ALA A 157 -13.57 -20.31 4.08
N ASP A 158 -12.23 -20.09 4.21
CA ASP A 158 -11.46 -20.33 5.44
C ASP A 158 -10.64 -19.12 5.90
N LYS A 159 -11.07 -17.91 5.54
CA LYS A 159 -10.31 -16.70 5.87
C LYS A 159 -10.43 -16.38 7.35
N LYS A 160 -9.41 -16.77 8.12
CA LYS A 160 -9.08 -16.00 9.31
C LYS A 160 -8.91 -14.56 8.85
N SER A 161 -9.62 -13.63 9.48
CA SER A 161 -9.49 -12.22 9.16
C SER A 161 -8.02 -11.81 9.35
N LEU A 162 -7.55 -10.83 8.61
CA LEU A 162 -6.21 -10.26 8.83
C LEU A 162 -6.06 -9.79 10.28
N SER A 163 -7.15 -9.31 10.89
CA SER A 163 -7.28 -8.99 12.30
C SER A 163 -6.85 -10.14 13.20
N ASP A 164 -7.36 -11.37 13.00
CA ASP A 164 -6.99 -12.52 13.83
C ASP A 164 -5.49 -12.85 13.72
N ILE A 165 -4.90 -12.67 12.54
CA ILE A 165 -3.47 -12.93 12.32
C ILE A 165 -2.63 -11.87 13.05
N LEU A 166 -2.99 -10.59 12.90
CA LEU A 166 -2.25 -9.48 13.50
C LEU A 166 -2.44 -9.43 15.03
N MET A 167 -3.65 -9.71 15.55
CA MET A 167 -3.87 -9.81 17.00
C MET A 167 -3.06 -10.95 17.63
N ARG A 168 -2.94 -12.10 16.96
CA ARG A 168 -2.09 -13.19 17.44
C ARG A 168 -0.61 -12.84 17.41
N ALA A 169 -0.16 -12.15 16.36
CA ALA A 169 1.20 -11.65 16.28
C ALA A 169 1.47 -10.66 17.42
N ASN A 170 0.57 -9.71 17.68
CA ASN A 170 0.69 -8.76 18.78
C ASN A 170 0.74 -9.47 20.15
N TYR A 171 -0.09 -10.47 20.36
CA TYR A 171 -0.08 -11.29 21.60
C TYR A 171 1.22 -12.08 21.78
N LEU A 172 1.82 -12.57 20.69
CA LEU A 172 3.07 -13.35 20.74
C LEU A 172 4.32 -12.49 20.95
N PHE A 173 4.30 -11.22 20.51
CA PHE A 173 5.46 -10.32 20.52
C PHE A 173 5.32 -9.13 21.47
N GLY A 174 4.13 -8.84 21.98
CA GLY A 174 3.82 -7.68 22.83
C GLY A 174 3.49 -8.04 24.30
N GLY A 175 3.68 -9.30 24.70
CA GLY A 175 3.46 -9.77 26.08
C GLY A 175 4.65 -9.55 26.98
#